data_722ac0af4249746f53029860baae0b22
#
_entry.id   722ac0af4249746f53029860baae0b22
#
_cell.length_a   1.000
_cell.length_b   1.000
_cell.length_c   1.000
_cell.angle_alpha   90.00
_cell.angle_beta   90.00
_cell.angle_gamma   90.00
#
_symmetry.space_group_name_H-M   'P 1'
#
loop_
_entity.id
_entity.type
_entity.pdbx_description
1 polymer ?
#
loop_
_entity_poly.entity_id
_entity_poly.type
_entity_poly.pdbx_seq_one_letter_code
_entity_poly.pdbx_strand_id
1 'polypeptide(L)'
;MLRRERGQVAAEYVGMLLLVAVIVAALVVAGPAHRIADGALRAICQIAGEQCTGTPAPSVDRAALERAATDLQGLIASEPDPGAVAAFFKGLDPDVADALAHEHPELVGNLDGAPIGLRYTANAEAIRQEIARLRADGVADSDSRLKKLLELDDPNRHFLLFDPDGDGRAAEVFGDLTTARHVAVVVPGMNNDLNNFTGGDAEKVWHQASQFDPDQVATVQWLGYDTPEGATALTDGAAKPGAEALPQFIAGIRAQRTERLHWTVIGHSYGSLVTGMAESGQGLEVDETVLVGSPGVGVDSAGELGDGNVWVGLAAFDPVGYSEWFGPNPHGKEFGATRFHTGDISGHSSYFQEGSESLRNIGLITAGYLDEVNVNDGLF
;
A
#
# COMPACT_ATOMS: atom_id res chain seq x y z
N MET A 1 59.17 -16.80 19.99
CA MET A 1 57.92 -16.05 20.24
C MET A 1 56.95 -16.04 19.06
N LEU A 2 57.28 -16.51 17.89
CA LEU A 2 56.43 -16.40 16.65
C LEU A 2 55.40 -17.52 16.44
N ARG A 3 55.28 -18.49 17.32
CA ARG A 3 54.36 -19.65 17.20
C ARG A 3 53.04 -19.47 17.94
N ARG A 4 52.91 -18.48 18.84
CA ARG A 4 51.68 -18.25 19.61
C ARG A 4 50.66 -17.35 18.90
N GLU A 5 51.11 -16.42 18.05
CA GLU A 5 50.22 -15.48 17.36
C GLU A 5 49.38 -16.12 16.24
N ARG A 6 49.93 -17.17 15.55
CA ARG A 6 49.18 -17.88 14.48
C ARG A 6 47.99 -18.70 14.98
N GLY A 7 48.02 -19.15 16.23
CA GLY A 7 46.90 -19.87 16.84
C GLY A 7 45.76 -18.99 17.29
N GLN A 8 46.09 -17.77 17.70
CA GLN A 8 45.10 -16.80 18.21
C GLN A 8 44.25 -16.23 17.10
N VAL A 9 44.89 -15.87 15.98
CA VAL A 9 44.18 -15.39 14.76
C VAL A 9 43.25 -16.46 14.18
N ALA A 10 43.69 -17.74 14.17
CA ALA A 10 42.83 -18.84 13.69
C ALA A 10 41.60 -19.07 14.60
N ALA A 11 41.77 -18.93 15.92
CA ALA A 11 40.65 -19.07 16.88
C ALA A 11 39.63 -17.91 16.78
N GLU A 12 40.10 -16.70 16.51
CA GLU A 12 39.23 -15.53 16.28
C GLU A 12 38.44 -15.67 14.97
N TYR A 13 39.07 -16.16 13.89
CA TYR A 13 38.36 -16.44 12.63
C TYR A 13 37.33 -17.57 12.76
N VAL A 14 37.65 -18.63 13.49
CA VAL A 14 36.70 -19.73 13.76
C VAL A 14 35.54 -19.25 14.65
N GLY A 15 35.81 -18.38 15.63
CA GLY A 15 34.78 -17.77 16.46
C GLY A 15 33.83 -16.87 15.66
N MET A 16 34.37 -16.07 14.73
CA MET A 16 33.58 -15.20 13.85
C MET A 16 32.75 -16.02 12.86
N LEU A 17 33.28 -17.09 12.29
CA LEU A 17 32.53 -17.99 11.41
C LEU A 17 31.37 -18.72 12.15
N LEU A 18 31.60 -19.12 13.41
CA LEU A 18 30.56 -19.71 14.23
C LEU A 18 29.46 -18.70 14.59
N LEU A 19 29.81 -17.45 14.86
CA LEU A 19 28.86 -16.38 15.13
C LEU A 19 27.98 -16.10 13.90
N VAL A 20 28.59 -16.01 12.72
CA VAL A 20 27.88 -15.83 11.43
C VAL A 20 26.97 -17.02 11.17
N ALA A 21 27.41 -18.25 11.42
CA ALA A 21 26.60 -19.46 11.25
C ALA A 21 25.39 -19.49 12.20
N VAL A 22 25.54 -19.01 13.44
CA VAL A 22 24.43 -18.90 14.43
C VAL A 22 23.45 -17.82 14.02
N ILE A 23 23.91 -16.67 13.50
CA ILE A 23 23.06 -15.60 13.01
C ILE A 23 22.26 -16.08 11.78
N VAL A 24 22.91 -16.75 10.84
CA VAL A 24 22.25 -17.34 9.65
C VAL A 24 21.23 -18.40 10.08
N ALA A 25 21.55 -19.26 11.03
CA ALA A 25 20.61 -20.26 11.55
C ALA A 25 19.40 -19.62 12.28
N ALA A 26 19.60 -18.51 13.00
CA ALA A 26 18.53 -17.77 13.65
C ALA A 26 17.60 -17.09 12.64
N LEU A 27 18.15 -16.56 11.53
CA LEU A 27 17.38 -15.97 10.42
C LEU A 27 16.58 -17.03 9.65
N VAL A 28 17.06 -18.26 9.54
CA VAL A 28 16.37 -19.38 8.87
C VAL A 28 15.14 -19.85 9.67
N VAL A 29 15.17 -19.72 10.98
CA VAL A 29 14.05 -20.14 11.87
C VAL A 29 12.91 -19.09 11.90
N ALA A 30 13.17 -17.84 11.50
CA ALA A 30 12.27 -16.71 11.69
C ALA A 30 11.34 -16.36 10.49
N GLY A 31 11.28 -17.16 9.40
CA GLY A 31 10.36 -16.87 8.27
C GLY A 31 11.07 -16.70 6.92
N PRO A 32 10.64 -16.05 5.88
CA PRO A 32 10.94 -16.26 4.44
C PRO A 32 12.42 -16.25 4.02
N ALA A 33 13.29 -16.65 4.92
CA ALA A 33 14.74 -16.65 4.85
C ALA A 33 15.35 -17.74 3.95
N HIS A 34 14.57 -18.61 3.31
CA HIS A 34 15.14 -19.67 2.47
C HIS A 34 15.98 -19.13 1.32
N ARG A 35 15.59 -18.02 0.71
CA ARG A 35 16.35 -17.43 -0.43
C ARG A 35 17.63 -16.72 0.01
N ILE A 36 17.61 -16.07 1.19
CA ILE A 36 18.82 -15.45 1.74
C ILE A 36 19.81 -16.54 2.19
N ALA A 37 19.31 -17.63 2.77
CA ALA A 37 20.12 -18.78 3.18
C ALA A 37 20.79 -19.46 1.97
N ASP A 38 20.08 -19.66 0.85
CA ASP A 38 20.59 -20.27 -0.35
C ASP A 38 21.64 -19.38 -1.05
N GLY A 39 21.39 -18.07 -1.10
CA GLY A 39 22.35 -17.09 -1.62
C GLY A 39 23.64 -17.03 -0.78
N ALA A 40 23.49 -17.01 0.54
CA ALA A 40 24.63 -17.01 1.46
C ALA A 40 25.41 -18.33 1.40
N LEU A 41 24.73 -19.49 1.33
CA LEU A 41 25.36 -20.79 1.17
C LEU A 41 26.12 -20.89 -0.14
N ARG A 42 25.59 -20.41 -1.26
CA ARG A 42 26.31 -20.38 -2.56
C ARG A 42 27.55 -19.49 -2.49
N ALA A 43 27.44 -18.32 -1.87
CA ALA A 43 28.58 -17.42 -1.68
C ALA A 43 29.66 -18.04 -0.78
N ILE A 44 29.29 -18.71 0.30
CA ILE A 44 30.21 -19.42 1.21
C ILE A 44 30.88 -20.59 0.48
N CYS A 45 30.14 -21.38 -0.31
CA CYS A 45 30.67 -22.47 -1.11
C CYS A 45 31.67 -21.99 -2.17
N GLN A 46 31.38 -20.89 -2.86
CA GLN A 46 32.32 -20.30 -3.84
C GLN A 46 33.63 -19.84 -3.19
N ILE A 47 33.57 -19.34 -1.97
CA ILE A 47 34.73 -18.89 -1.18
C ILE A 47 35.53 -20.10 -0.67
N ALA A 48 34.87 -21.19 -0.30
CA ALA A 48 35.47 -22.40 0.24
C ALA A 48 36.14 -23.28 -0.82
N GLY A 49 35.90 -23.03 -2.12
CA GLY A 49 36.51 -23.80 -3.24
C GLY A 49 35.97 -25.23 -3.34
N GLU A 50 34.90 -25.58 -2.68
CA GLU A 50 34.27 -26.91 -2.76
C GLU A 50 33.19 -26.94 -3.85
N GLN A 51 33.09 -28.06 -4.57
CA GLN A 51 31.98 -28.30 -5.48
C GLN A 51 30.73 -28.47 -4.65
N CYS A 52 29.90 -27.43 -4.62
CA CYS A 52 28.59 -27.49 -3.98
C CYS A 52 27.69 -28.45 -4.76
N THR A 53 27.64 -29.69 -4.33
CA THR A 53 26.51 -30.58 -4.63
C THR A 53 25.32 -30.20 -3.76
N GLY A 54 24.88 -28.94 -3.89
CA GLY A 54 23.63 -28.50 -3.30
C GLY A 54 22.51 -29.26 -4.00
N THR A 55 21.52 -29.70 -3.24
CA THR A 55 20.22 -30.09 -3.77
C THR A 55 19.81 -29.01 -4.75
N PRO A 56 19.48 -29.31 -6.02
CA PRO A 56 18.98 -28.30 -6.93
C PRO A 56 17.83 -27.59 -6.22
N ALA A 57 17.79 -26.26 -6.29
CA ALA A 57 16.60 -25.52 -5.85
C ALA A 57 15.38 -26.28 -6.37
N PRO A 58 14.36 -26.55 -5.55
CA PRO A 58 13.21 -27.32 -5.99
C PRO A 58 12.76 -26.75 -7.32
N SER A 59 12.89 -27.55 -8.40
CA SER A 59 12.42 -27.14 -9.70
C SER A 59 10.91 -27.12 -9.60
N VAL A 60 10.32 -25.92 -9.64
CA VAL A 60 8.87 -25.79 -9.70
C VAL A 60 8.36 -26.72 -10.81
N ASP A 61 7.36 -27.55 -10.48
CA ASP A 61 6.72 -28.38 -11.49
C ASP A 61 6.10 -27.46 -12.55
N ARG A 62 6.78 -27.42 -13.71
CA ARG A 62 6.39 -26.55 -14.82
C ARG A 62 4.95 -26.79 -15.26
N ALA A 63 4.52 -28.05 -15.28
CA ALA A 63 3.16 -28.40 -15.63
C ALA A 63 2.14 -27.97 -14.56
N ALA A 64 2.54 -27.94 -13.28
CA ALA A 64 1.71 -27.39 -12.21
C ALA A 64 1.57 -25.88 -12.33
N LEU A 65 2.66 -25.16 -12.65
CA LEU A 65 2.64 -23.71 -12.85
C LEU A 65 1.74 -23.33 -14.05
N GLU A 66 1.86 -24.00 -15.19
CA GLU A 66 1.05 -23.71 -16.37
C GLU A 66 -0.45 -24.00 -16.11
N ARG A 67 -0.77 -25.07 -15.36
CA ARG A 67 -2.15 -25.33 -14.92
C ARG A 67 -2.65 -24.22 -14.01
N ALA A 68 -1.88 -23.82 -13.00
CA ALA A 68 -2.25 -22.76 -12.08
C ALA A 68 -2.49 -21.43 -12.79
N ALA A 69 -1.64 -21.06 -13.77
CA ALA A 69 -1.83 -19.85 -14.58
C ALA A 69 -3.13 -19.93 -15.40
N THR A 70 -3.41 -21.09 -16.04
CA THR A 70 -4.65 -21.30 -16.81
C THR A 70 -5.89 -21.23 -15.93
N ASP A 71 -5.85 -21.90 -14.77
CA ASP A 71 -6.97 -21.92 -13.82
C ASP A 71 -7.22 -20.51 -13.24
N LEU A 72 -6.16 -19.76 -12.95
CA LEU A 72 -6.26 -18.38 -12.47
C LEU A 72 -6.85 -17.45 -13.55
N GLN A 73 -6.43 -17.59 -14.81
CA GLN A 73 -7.03 -16.83 -15.91
C GLN A 73 -8.53 -17.12 -16.04
N GLY A 74 -8.91 -18.41 -15.93
CA GLY A 74 -10.31 -18.82 -15.92
C GLY A 74 -11.10 -18.23 -14.74
N LEU A 75 -10.48 -18.18 -13.55
CA LEU A 75 -11.08 -17.55 -12.37
C LEU A 75 -11.28 -16.05 -12.60
N ILE A 76 -10.24 -15.34 -13.05
CA ILE A 76 -10.30 -13.88 -13.33
C ILE A 76 -11.41 -13.57 -14.35
N ALA A 77 -11.55 -14.37 -15.39
CA ALA A 77 -12.59 -14.18 -16.40
C ALA A 77 -14.03 -14.35 -15.87
N SER A 78 -14.20 -14.92 -14.68
CA SER A 78 -15.50 -15.04 -14.00
C SER A 78 -15.83 -13.86 -13.06
N GLU A 79 -14.98 -12.82 -13.04
CA GLU A 79 -15.10 -11.66 -12.14
C GLU A 79 -15.27 -12.08 -10.66
N PRO A 80 -14.29 -12.80 -10.08
CA PRO A 80 -14.43 -13.40 -8.77
C PRO A 80 -14.44 -12.35 -7.66
N ASP A 81 -15.14 -12.64 -6.58
CA ASP A 81 -14.93 -11.88 -5.34
C ASP A 81 -13.55 -12.18 -4.73
N PRO A 82 -12.99 -11.25 -3.93
CA PRO A 82 -11.67 -11.40 -3.32
C PRO A 82 -11.51 -12.65 -2.44
N GLY A 83 -12.60 -13.15 -1.85
CA GLY A 83 -12.58 -14.38 -1.05
C GLY A 83 -12.36 -15.62 -1.92
N ALA A 84 -12.95 -15.67 -3.13
CA ALA A 84 -12.73 -16.75 -4.09
C ALA A 84 -11.26 -16.75 -4.57
N VAL A 85 -10.67 -15.58 -4.81
CA VAL A 85 -9.25 -15.43 -5.15
C VAL A 85 -8.37 -15.93 -4.00
N ALA A 86 -8.64 -15.51 -2.77
CA ALA A 86 -7.90 -15.97 -1.59
C ALA A 86 -7.97 -17.49 -1.42
N ALA A 87 -9.15 -18.10 -1.66
CA ALA A 87 -9.34 -19.55 -1.59
C ALA A 87 -8.52 -20.28 -2.67
N PHE A 88 -8.44 -19.73 -3.88
CA PHE A 88 -7.62 -20.28 -4.96
C PHE A 88 -6.14 -20.37 -4.54
N PHE A 89 -5.55 -19.26 -4.10
CA PHE A 89 -4.14 -19.24 -3.67
C PHE A 89 -3.87 -20.14 -2.48
N LYS A 90 -4.81 -20.24 -1.53
CA LYS A 90 -4.70 -21.15 -0.38
C LYS A 90 -4.62 -22.63 -0.79
N GLY A 91 -5.18 -22.98 -1.95
CA GLY A 91 -5.15 -24.34 -2.51
C GLY A 91 -3.89 -24.67 -3.31
N LEU A 92 -3.03 -23.67 -3.61
CA LEU A 92 -1.81 -23.88 -4.38
C LEU A 92 -0.65 -24.35 -3.49
N ASP A 93 0.27 -25.09 -4.13
CA ASP A 93 1.59 -25.30 -3.56
C ASP A 93 2.33 -23.94 -3.45
N PRO A 94 2.97 -23.62 -2.30
CA PRO A 94 3.63 -22.33 -2.11
C PRO A 94 4.69 -21.99 -3.18
N ASP A 95 5.46 -23.00 -3.64
CA ASP A 95 6.48 -22.78 -4.66
C ASP A 95 5.83 -22.47 -6.03
N VAL A 96 4.68 -23.06 -6.33
CA VAL A 96 3.89 -22.75 -7.54
C VAL A 96 3.29 -21.35 -7.45
N ALA A 97 2.75 -20.97 -6.30
CA ALA A 97 2.18 -19.64 -6.08
C ALA A 97 3.25 -18.53 -6.21
N ASP A 98 4.43 -18.76 -5.65
CA ASP A 98 5.57 -17.85 -5.75
C ASP A 98 6.08 -17.73 -7.20
N ALA A 99 6.21 -18.85 -7.91
CA ALA A 99 6.58 -18.87 -9.33
C ALA A 99 5.53 -18.14 -10.19
N LEU A 100 4.25 -18.29 -9.88
CA LEU A 100 3.16 -17.60 -10.56
C LEU A 100 3.30 -16.08 -10.45
N ALA A 101 3.63 -15.56 -9.26
CA ALA A 101 3.85 -14.13 -9.06
C ALA A 101 5.08 -13.59 -9.82
N HIS A 102 6.11 -14.40 -10.00
CA HIS A 102 7.30 -14.02 -10.75
C HIS A 102 7.16 -14.12 -12.27
N GLU A 103 6.50 -15.18 -12.74
CA GLU A 103 6.45 -15.48 -14.18
C GLU A 103 5.20 -14.91 -14.85
N HIS A 104 4.13 -14.67 -14.08
CA HIS A 104 2.85 -14.12 -14.52
C HIS A 104 2.41 -12.96 -13.64
N PRO A 105 3.23 -11.91 -13.50
CA PRO A 105 2.92 -10.77 -12.64
C PRO A 105 1.63 -10.06 -13.02
N GLU A 106 1.26 -10.09 -14.31
CA GLU A 106 0.02 -9.53 -14.84
C GLU A 106 -1.25 -10.23 -14.31
N LEU A 107 -1.14 -11.49 -13.86
CA LEU A 107 -2.26 -12.22 -13.27
C LEU A 107 -2.39 -12.02 -11.76
N VAL A 108 -1.30 -11.65 -11.08
CA VAL A 108 -1.23 -11.67 -9.62
C VAL A 108 -1.17 -10.28 -9.01
N GLY A 109 -0.42 -9.36 -9.62
CA GLY A 109 -0.04 -8.08 -9.01
C GLY A 109 -1.22 -7.20 -8.61
N ASN A 110 -2.20 -7.08 -9.50
CA ASN A 110 -3.36 -6.22 -9.32
C ASN A 110 -4.62 -6.99 -8.91
N LEU A 111 -4.49 -8.29 -8.61
CA LEU A 111 -5.64 -9.15 -8.32
C LEU A 111 -6.03 -9.03 -6.83
N ASP A 112 -7.18 -8.41 -6.58
CA ASP A 112 -7.72 -8.27 -5.23
C ASP A 112 -8.07 -9.63 -4.64
N GLY A 113 -7.59 -9.88 -3.41
CA GLY A 113 -7.69 -11.17 -2.74
C GLY A 113 -6.51 -12.11 -2.96
N ALA A 114 -5.57 -11.81 -3.88
CA ALA A 114 -4.30 -12.53 -3.93
C ALA A 114 -3.43 -12.20 -2.69
N PRO A 115 -2.57 -13.15 -2.24
CA PRO A 115 -1.74 -12.94 -1.06
C PRO A 115 -0.88 -11.68 -1.16
N ILE A 116 -0.87 -10.87 -0.09
CA ILE A 116 -0.19 -9.58 -0.03
C ILE A 116 1.26 -9.68 -0.51
N GLY A 117 2.03 -10.65 0.00
CA GLY A 117 3.43 -10.83 -0.39
C GLY A 117 3.61 -11.22 -1.86
N LEU A 118 2.68 -11.98 -2.45
CA LEU A 118 2.72 -12.33 -3.86
C LEU A 118 2.38 -11.12 -4.75
N ARG A 119 1.45 -10.26 -4.33
CA ARG A 119 1.17 -8.98 -5.02
C ARG A 119 2.39 -8.07 -5.02
N TYR A 120 3.10 -7.95 -3.89
CA TYR A 120 4.36 -7.19 -3.82
C TYR A 120 5.41 -7.73 -4.80
N THR A 121 5.61 -9.06 -4.83
CA THR A 121 6.53 -9.71 -5.76
C THR A 121 6.15 -9.45 -7.21
N ALA A 122 4.88 -9.66 -7.55
CA ALA A 122 4.37 -9.49 -8.91
C ALA A 122 4.45 -8.04 -9.38
N ASN A 123 4.06 -7.06 -8.54
CA ASN A 123 4.14 -5.65 -8.92
C ASN A 123 5.59 -5.16 -9.06
N ALA A 124 6.52 -5.62 -8.21
CA ALA A 124 7.94 -5.33 -8.39
C ALA A 124 8.46 -5.90 -9.72
N GLU A 125 8.02 -7.09 -10.14
CA GLU A 125 8.37 -7.67 -11.43
C GLU A 125 7.74 -6.91 -12.59
N ALA A 126 6.46 -6.51 -12.48
CA ALA A 126 5.77 -5.70 -13.48
C ALA A 126 6.47 -4.34 -13.71
N ILE A 127 6.94 -3.68 -12.65
CA ILE A 127 7.74 -2.44 -12.75
C ILE A 127 9.02 -2.69 -13.55
N ARG A 128 9.76 -3.78 -13.26
CA ARG A 128 10.99 -4.12 -13.98
C ARG A 128 10.73 -4.45 -15.44
N GLN A 129 9.65 -5.17 -15.73
CA GLN A 129 9.24 -5.49 -17.10
C GLN A 129 8.91 -4.22 -17.88
N GLU A 130 8.20 -3.26 -17.27
CA GLU A 130 7.88 -1.98 -17.92
C GLU A 130 9.14 -1.13 -18.16
N ILE A 131 10.08 -1.08 -17.21
CA ILE A 131 11.40 -0.45 -17.41
C ILE A 131 12.13 -1.10 -18.61
N ALA A 132 12.16 -2.43 -18.68
CA ALA A 132 12.81 -3.15 -19.75
C ALA A 132 12.13 -2.87 -21.11
N ARG A 133 10.80 -2.82 -21.14
CA ARG A 133 10.00 -2.49 -22.33
C ARG A 133 10.33 -1.08 -22.84
N LEU A 134 10.28 -0.05 -21.99
CA LEU A 134 10.59 1.33 -22.38
C LEU A 134 12.02 1.46 -22.92
N ARG A 135 12.98 0.79 -22.29
CA ARG A 135 14.37 0.77 -22.79
C ARG A 135 14.51 0.08 -24.14
N ALA A 136 13.80 -1.03 -24.36
CA ALA A 136 13.77 -1.72 -25.65
C ALA A 136 13.13 -0.87 -26.76
N ASP A 137 12.14 -0.05 -26.41
CA ASP A 137 11.50 0.92 -27.31
C ASP A 137 12.37 2.17 -27.56
N GLY A 138 13.55 2.25 -26.95
CA GLY A 138 14.50 3.36 -27.14
C GLY A 138 14.15 4.63 -26.36
N VAL A 139 13.32 4.53 -25.33
CA VAL A 139 13.04 5.66 -24.44
C VAL A 139 14.31 6.07 -23.71
N ALA A 140 14.61 7.36 -23.72
CA ALA A 140 15.84 7.89 -23.11
C ALA A 140 15.76 7.84 -21.57
N ASP A 141 16.90 7.60 -20.90
CA ASP A 141 17.00 7.62 -19.43
C ASP A 141 16.61 8.99 -18.81
N SER A 142 16.51 10.05 -19.64
CA SER A 142 16.05 11.37 -19.20
C SER A 142 14.52 11.51 -19.18
N ASP A 143 13.79 10.55 -19.75
CA ASP A 143 12.33 10.54 -19.77
C ASP A 143 11.75 10.51 -18.35
N SER A 144 10.65 11.22 -18.13
CA SER A 144 10.04 11.37 -16.79
C SER A 144 9.42 10.06 -16.29
N ARG A 145 8.76 9.32 -17.18
CA ARG A 145 8.14 8.03 -16.85
C ARG A 145 9.20 7.00 -16.48
N LEU A 146 10.25 6.88 -17.30
CA LEU A 146 11.34 5.93 -17.02
C LEU A 146 12.07 6.28 -15.72
N LYS A 147 12.33 7.57 -15.44
CA LYS A 147 12.90 8.00 -14.17
C LYS A 147 12.01 7.62 -12.99
N LYS A 148 10.69 7.85 -13.11
CA LYS A 148 9.75 7.47 -12.04
C LYS A 148 9.77 5.96 -11.81
N LEU A 149 9.71 5.15 -12.86
CA LEU A 149 9.75 3.70 -12.72
C LEU A 149 11.05 3.20 -12.06
N LEU A 150 12.19 3.82 -12.39
CA LEU A 150 13.47 3.52 -11.73
C LEU A 150 13.48 3.91 -10.24
N GLU A 151 12.74 4.96 -9.86
CA GLU A 151 12.53 5.33 -8.45
C GLU A 151 11.59 4.34 -7.73
N LEU A 152 10.59 3.79 -8.45
CA LEU A 152 9.66 2.81 -7.89
C LEU A 152 10.28 1.41 -7.76
N ASP A 153 11.30 1.06 -8.57
CA ASP A 153 12.03 -0.22 -8.50
C ASP A 153 13.04 -0.22 -7.34
N ASP A 154 12.54 0.01 -6.13
CA ASP A 154 13.29 -0.08 -4.88
C ASP A 154 12.79 -1.32 -4.09
N PRO A 155 13.68 -2.21 -3.63
CA PRO A 155 13.29 -3.41 -2.90
C PRO A 155 12.57 -3.14 -1.56
N ASN A 156 12.64 -1.92 -1.03
CA ASN A 156 11.94 -1.51 0.19
C ASN A 156 10.55 -0.93 -0.09
N ARG A 157 10.18 -0.74 -1.34
CA ARG A 157 8.86 -0.25 -1.73
C ARG A 157 7.94 -1.41 -2.08
N HIS A 158 6.73 -1.38 -1.56
CA HIS A 158 5.76 -2.46 -1.69
C HIS A 158 4.48 -1.97 -2.32
N PHE A 159 4.09 -2.59 -3.44
CA PHE A 159 2.92 -2.17 -4.21
C PHE A 159 1.85 -3.27 -4.25
N LEU A 160 0.60 -2.91 -3.93
CA LEU A 160 -0.58 -3.76 -4.13
C LEU A 160 -1.28 -3.49 -5.48
N LEU A 161 -0.94 -2.41 -6.14
CA LEU A 161 -1.42 -2.04 -7.46
C LEU A 161 -0.28 -1.37 -8.20
N PHE A 162 -0.05 -1.80 -9.43
CA PHE A 162 0.80 -1.13 -10.39
C PHE A 162 0.23 -1.34 -11.79
N ASP A 163 -0.15 -0.26 -12.45
CA ASP A 163 -0.65 -0.25 -13.82
C ASP A 163 -0.02 0.93 -14.53
N PRO A 164 0.86 0.69 -15.53
CA PRO A 164 1.55 1.75 -16.23
C PRO A 164 0.72 2.39 -17.35
N ASP A 165 -0.47 1.87 -17.68
CA ASP A 165 -1.28 2.34 -18.80
C ASP A 165 -1.91 3.71 -18.52
N GLY A 166 -1.99 4.55 -19.54
CA GLY A 166 -2.54 5.90 -19.43
C GLY A 166 -1.74 6.78 -18.47
N ASP A 167 -2.43 7.45 -17.53
CA ASP A 167 -1.83 8.26 -16.48
C ASP A 167 -1.13 7.38 -15.43
N GLY A 168 -1.49 6.11 -15.41
CA GLY A 168 -0.96 5.08 -14.54
C GLY A 168 -1.61 5.06 -13.15
N ARG A 169 -1.64 3.87 -12.54
CA ARG A 169 -2.20 3.65 -11.21
C ARG A 169 -1.20 2.93 -10.33
N ALA A 170 -1.22 3.24 -9.03
CA ALA A 170 -0.36 2.60 -8.05
C ALA A 170 -1.00 2.60 -6.66
N ALA A 171 -0.73 1.56 -5.89
CA ALA A 171 -1.05 1.54 -4.47
C ALA A 171 0.18 1.09 -3.67
N GLU A 172 0.80 2.02 -2.98
CA GLU A 172 2.02 1.78 -2.20
C GLU A 172 1.70 1.63 -0.72
N VAL A 173 2.36 0.70 -0.08
CA VAL A 173 2.16 0.33 1.32
C VAL A 173 3.31 0.80 2.18
N PHE A 174 2.99 1.38 3.33
CA PHE A 174 3.92 1.75 4.41
C PHE A 174 3.55 0.96 5.67
N GLY A 175 4.53 0.40 6.35
CA GLY A 175 4.31 -0.56 7.44
C GLY A 175 4.06 -1.99 6.93
N ASP A 176 3.67 -2.88 7.84
CA ASP A 176 3.44 -4.29 7.52
C ASP A 176 1.94 -4.64 7.55
N LEU A 177 1.32 -4.72 6.38
CA LEU A 177 -0.09 -5.12 6.24
C LEU A 177 -0.39 -6.53 6.75
N THR A 178 0.62 -7.38 6.92
CA THR A 178 0.40 -8.77 7.37
C THR A 178 0.25 -8.86 8.88
N THR A 179 0.75 -7.89 9.64
CA THR A 179 0.73 -7.86 11.10
C THR A 179 -0.04 -6.67 11.69
N ALA A 180 -0.21 -5.59 10.94
CA ALA A 180 -0.90 -4.39 11.38
C ALA A 180 -2.32 -4.68 11.88
N ARG A 181 -2.76 -3.96 12.91
CA ARG A 181 -4.15 -3.93 13.41
C ARG A 181 -4.93 -2.74 12.89
N HIS A 182 -4.24 -1.66 12.57
CA HIS A 182 -4.79 -0.41 12.06
C HIS A 182 -4.34 -0.25 10.62
N VAL A 183 -5.27 -0.17 9.70
CA VAL A 183 -4.98 0.00 8.27
C VAL A 183 -5.68 1.26 7.76
N ALA A 184 -4.91 2.17 7.17
CA ALA A 184 -5.49 3.35 6.53
C ALA A 184 -5.23 3.35 5.02
N VAL A 185 -6.24 3.78 4.25
CA VAL A 185 -6.12 4.01 2.81
C VAL A 185 -6.29 5.50 2.53
N VAL A 186 -5.26 6.11 1.95
CA VAL A 186 -5.25 7.53 1.58
C VAL A 186 -5.59 7.66 0.10
N VAL A 187 -6.71 8.35 -0.18
CA VAL A 187 -7.23 8.58 -1.53
C VAL A 187 -6.89 10.01 -1.95
N PRO A 188 -6.00 10.20 -2.93
CA PRO A 188 -5.55 11.51 -3.36
C PRO A 188 -6.61 12.26 -4.18
N GLY A 189 -6.44 13.57 -4.32
CA GLY A 189 -7.28 14.43 -5.15
C GLY A 189 -6.84 14.48 -6.61
N MET A 190 -7.18 15.60 -7.27
CA MET A 190 -6.89 15.87 -8.69
C MET A 190 -5.38 15.99 -9.00
N ASN A 191 -5.01 15.87 -10.28
CA ASN A 191 -3.64 16.04 -10.81
C ASN A 191 -2.62 15.06 -10.22
N ASN A 192 -3.04 13.88 -9.79
CA ASN A 192 -2.14 12.80 -9.38
C ASN A 192 -2.08 11.76 -10.52
N ASP A 193 -0.87 11.42 -10.92
CA ASP A 193 -0.57 10.40 -11.91
C ASP A 193 0.66 9.59 -11.49
N LEU A 194 1.01 8.56 -12.24
CA LEU A 194 2.17 7.73 -11.90
C LEU A 194 3.49 8.52 -11.99
N ASN A 195 3.59 9.58 -12.83
CA ASN A 195 4.83 10.35 -12.97
C ASN A 195 5.11 11.22 -11.74
N ASN A 196 4.07 11.68 -11.06
CA ASN A 196 4.19 12.48 -9.85
C ASN A 196 3.89 11.68 -8.55
N PHE A 197 3.62 10.38 -8.66
CA PHE A 197 3.32 9.52 -7.51
C PHE A 197 4.50 9.46 -6.53
N THR A 198 4.26 9.80 -5.29
CA THR A 198 5.29 9.82 -4.23
C THR A 198 4.97 8.95 -3.03
N GLY A 199 3.75 8.50 -2.85
CA GLY A 199 3.32 7.82 -1.62
C GLY A 199 3.27 8.71 -0.36
N GLY A 200 3.75 9.95 -0.47
CA GLY A 200 4.16 10.79 0.66
C GLY A 200 3.10 11.13 1.69
N ASP A 201 1.81 11.20 1.35
CA ASP A 201 0.78 11.53 2.35
C ASP A 201 0.47 10.31 3.21
N ALA A 202 0.37 9.12 2.62
CA ALA A 202 0.23 7.87 3.39
C ALA A 202 1.45 7.58 4.26
N GLU A 203 2.66 7.84 3.77
CA GLU A 203 3.90 7.70 4.53
C GLU A 203 3.90 8.59 5.79
N LYS A 204 3.49 9.85 5.64
CA LYS A 204 3.38 10.79 6.78
C LYS A 204 2.33 10.34 7.80
N VAL A 205 1.18 9.85 7.32
CA VAL A 205 0.14 9.28 8.21
C VAL A 205 0.69 8.05 8.93
N TRP A 206 1.39 7.15 8.23
CA TRP A 206 2.03 5.99 8.84
C TRP A 206 3.03 6.39 9.93
N HIS A 207 3.93 7.31 9.63
CA HIS A 207 4.90 7.81 10.61
C HIS A 207 4.23 8.43 11.83
N GLN A 208 3.16 9.21 11.62
CA GLN A 208 2.45 9.85 12.73
C GLN A 208 1.65 8.85 13.56
N ALA A 209 0.90 7.96 12.93
CA ALA A 209 0.09 6.96 13.61
C ALA A 209 0.94 5.93 14.37
N SER A 210 2.08 5.53 13.81
CA SER A 210 3.05 4.62 14.45
C SER A 210 3.70 5.21 15.71
N GLN A 211 3.59 6.51 15.96
CA GLN A 211 4.01 7.09 17.25
C GLN A 211 3.06 6.74 18.39
N PHE A 212 1.80 6.43 18.07
CA PHE A 212 0.78 6.06 19.04
C PHE A 212 0.69 4.54 19.24
N ASP A 213 0.76 3.77 18.16
CA ASP A 213 0.75 2.30 18.21
C ASP A 213 1.87 1.72 17.30
N PRO A 214 3.10 1.63 17.82
CA PRO A 214 4.25 1.12 17.05
C PRO A 214 4.02 -0.29 16.53
N ASP A 215 4.46 -0.54 15.29
CA ASP A 215 4.40 -1.84 14.60
C ASP A 215 2.99 -2.41 14.39
N GLN A 216 1.93 -1.63 14.70
CA GLN A 216 0.55 -2.05 14.53
C GLN A 216 -0.20 -1.26 13.45
N VAL A 217 0.47 -0.34 12.78
CA VAL A 217 -0.12 0.52 11.75
C VAL A 217 0.46 0.21 10.39
N ALA A 218 -0.39 0.09 9.39
CA ALA A 218 -0.02 0.13 7.99
C ALA A 218 -0.90 1.15 7.24
N THR A 219 -0.31 1.83 6.27
CA THR A 219 -1.04 2.77 5.42
C THR A 219 -0.83 2.47 3.95
N VAL A 220 -1.78 2.85 3.11
CA VAL A 220 -1.71 2.67 1.67
C VAL A 220 -1.97 4.00 0.98
N GLN A 221 -1.05 4.48 0.16
CA GLN A 221 -1.31 5.55 -0.80
C GLN A 221 -2.00 4.94 -2.01
N TRP A 222 -3.28 5.18 -2.19
CA TRP A 222 -4.09 4.54 -3.22
C TRP A 222 -4.41 5.48 -4.38
N LEU A 223 -3.66 5.39 -5.47
CA LEU A 223 -3.96 6.00 -6.76
C LEU A 223 -4.59 4.92 -7.67
N GLY A 224 -5.84 4.55 -7.38
CA GLY A 224 -6.55 3.48 -8.09
C GLY A 224 -7.55 3.98 -9.13
N TYR A 225 -7.51 5.27 -9.50
CA TYR A 225 -8.38 5.86 -10.49
C TYR A 225 -7.66 6.96 -11.29
N ASP A 226 -8.16 7.26 -12.49
CA ASP A 226 -7.67 8.39 -13.28
C ASP A 226 -8.16 9.68 -12.64
N THR A 227 -7.24 10.42 -12.03
CA THR A 227 -7.61 11.65 -11.34
C THR A 227 -7.96 12.76 -12.34
N PRO A 228 -8.95 13.61 -12.02
CA PRO A 228 -9.33 14.65 -12.94
C PRO A 228 -8.27 15.74 -13.07
N GLU A 229 -8.19 16.34 -14.23
CA GLU A 229 -7.33 17.50 -14.52
C GLU A 229 -8.17 18.72 -14.92
N GLY A 230 -7.75 19.91 -14.49
CA GLY A 230 -8.36 21.17 -14.91
C GLY A 230 -9.87 21.18 -14.72
N ALA A 231 -10.64 21.45 -15.80
CA ALA A 231 -12.10 21.58 -15.71
C ALA A 231 -12.85 20.26 -15.46
N THR A 232 -12.23 19.11 -15.71
CA THR A 232 -12.88 17.81 -15.43
C THR A 232 -13.04 17.56 -13.93
N ALA A 233 -12.25 18.24 -13.08
CA ALA A 233 -12.40 18.22 -11.63
C ALA A 233 -13.70 18.87 -11.10
N LEU A 234 -14.46 19.54 -11.97
CA LEU A 234 -15.76 20.10 -11.63
C LEU A 234 -16.93 19.12 -11.87
N THR A 235 -16.62 17.89 -12.26
CA THR A 235 -17.61 16.82 -12.51
C THR A 235 -17.28 15.58 -11.71
N ASP A 236 -18.26 14.72 -11.46
CA ASP A 236 -18.11 13.45 -10.77
C ASP A 236 -17.61 12.29 -11.64
N GLY A 237 -17.34 12.57 -12.92
CA GLY A 237 -17.02 11.53 -13.93
C GLY A 237 -15.82 10.68 -13.57
N ALA A 238 -14.74 11.31 -13.09
CA ALA A 238 -13.52 10.61 -12.68
C ALA A 238 -13.67 9.91 -11.29
N ALA A 239 -14.60 10.37 -10.44
CA ALA A 239 -14.82 9.76 -9.13
C ALA A 239 -15.53 8.40 -9.22
N LYS A 240 -16.41 8.20 -10.20
CA LYS A 240 -17.21 6.98 -10.34
C LYS A 240 -16.36 5.71 -10.45
N PRO A 241 -15.39 5.60 -11.39
CA PRO A 241 -14.54 4.42 -11.46
C PRO A 241 -13.73 4.18 -10.17
N GLY A 242 -13.27 5.25 -9.51
CA GLY A 242 -12.58 5.16 -8.22
C GLY A 242 -13.49 4.64 -7.11
N ALA A 243 -14.74 5.13 -7.06
CA ALA A 243 -15.73 4.68 -6.08
C ALA A 243 -16.16 3.22 -6.28
N GLU A 244 -16.08 2.68 -7.50
CA GLU A 244 -16.32 1.28 -7.80
C GLU A 244 -15.11 0.40 -7.44
N ALA A 245 -13.88 0.89 -7.65
CA ALA A 245 -12.64 0.15 -7.42
C ALA A 245 -12.21 0.10 -5.95
N LEU A 246 -12.43 1.17 -5.18
CA LEU A 246 -11.96 1.27 -3.80
C LEU A 246 -12.54 0.19 -2.86
N PRO A 247 -13.84 -0.15 -2.90
CA PRO A 247 -14.40 -1.23 -2.09
C PRO A 247 -13.75 -2.59 -2.37
N GLN A 248 -13.51 -2.91 -3.64
CA GLN A 248 -12.87 -4.16 -4.05
C GLN A 248 -11.42 -4.24 -3.56
N PHE A 249 -10.68 -3.14 -3.68
CA PHE A 249 -9.31 -3.05 -3.18
C PHE A 249 -9.24 -3.30 -1.67
N ILE A 250 -10.10 -2.66 -0.87
CA ILE A 250 -10.18 -2.85 0.59
C ILE A 250 -10.59 -4.28 0.93
N ALA A 251 -11.61 -4.81 0.24
CA ALA A 251 -12.05 -6.20 0.40
C ALA A 251 -10.93 -7.19 0.06
N GLY A 252 -10.10 -6.88 -0.95
CA GLY A 252 -8.94 -7.68 -1.34
C GLY A 252 -7.90 -7.82 -0.22
N ILE A 253 -7.60 -6.75 0.50
CA ILE A 253 -6.71 -6.80 1.66
C ILE A 253 -7.39 -7.56 2.81
N ARG A 254 -8.66 -7.28 3.06
CA ARG A 254 -9.45 -7.91 4.13
C ARG A 254 -9.54 -9.43 3.95
N ALA A 255 -9.67 -9.93 2.72
CA ALA A 255 -9.73 -11.37 2.42
C ALA A 255 -8.44 -12.12 2.79
N GLN A 256 -7.33 -11.42 2.99
CA GLN A 256 -6.04 -11.98 3.41
C GLN A 256 -5.83 -11.98 4.93
N ARG A 257 -6.81 -11.46 5.68
CA ARG A 257 -6.70 -11.31 7.13
C ARG A 257 -7.85 -12.07 7.83
N THR A 258 -7.53 -12.77 8.90
CA THR A 258 -8.51 -13.52 9.71
C THR A 258 -8.99 -12.70 10.91
N GLU A 259 -8.18 -11.76 11.36
CA GLU A 259 -8.49 -10.87 12.47
C GLU A 259 -9.29 -9.66 12.00
N ARG A 260 -10.15 -9.15 12.87
CA ARG A 260 -10.79 -7.86 12.63
C ARG A 260 -9.73 -6.76 12.71
N LEU A 261 -9.61 -5.99 11.65
CA LEU A 261 -8.78 -4.79 11.57
C LEU A 261 -9.61 -3.55 11.91
N HIS A 262 -8.95 -2.53 12.42
CA HIS A 262 -9.47 -1.18 12.50
C HIS A 262 -9.12 -0.47 11.18
N TRP A 263 -10.14 -0.07 10.42
CA TRP A 263 -9.99 0.50 9.09
C TRP A 263 -10.28 1.99 9.09
N THR A 264 -9.39 2.74 8.46
CA THR A 264 -9.57 4.17 8.18
C THR A 264 -9.47 4.43 6.68
N VAL A 265 -10.39 5.19 6.10
CA VAL A 265 -10.24 5.76 4.76
C VAL A 265 -10.09 7.28 4.88
N ILE A 266 -9.07 7.82 4.21
CA ILE A 266 -8.74 9.25 4.25
C ILE A 266 -8.87 9.82 2.85
N GLY A 267 -9.92 10.59 2.59
CA GLY A 267 -10.14 11.29 1.34
C GLY A 267 -9.63 12.73 1.40
N HIS A 268 -8.72 13.09 0.50
CA HIS A 268 -8.25 14.46 0.34
C HIS A 268 -8.81 15.10 -0.93
N SER A 269 -9.33 16.31 -0.81
CA SER A 269 -9.78 17.07 -1.99
C SER A 269 -10.83 16.27 -2.80
N TYR A 270 -10.64 16.12 -4.10
CA TYR A 270 -11.48 15.29 -4.97
C TYR A 270 -11.53 13.81 -4.53
N GLY A 271 -10.48 13.31 -3.86
CA GLY A 271 -10.46 11.97 -3.27
C GLY A 271 -11.52 11.78 -2.18
N SER A 272 -11.99 12.86 -1.54
CA SER A 272 -13.11 12.78 -0.60
C SER A 272 -14.45 12.50 -1.30
N LEU A 273 -14.63 13.00 -2.54
CA LEU A 273 -15.79 12.62 -3.36
C LEU A 273 -15.75 11.14 -3.74
N VAL A 274 -14.56 10.62 -4.14
CA VAL A 274 -14.38 9.18 -4.40
C VAL A 274 -14.74 8.35 -3.18
N THR A 275 -14.23 8.74 -2.00
CA THR A 275 -14.52 8.07 -0.73
C THR A 275 -16.02 8.12 -0.39
N GLY A 276 -16.66 9.31 -0.48
CA GLY A 276 -18.07 9.45 -0.17
C GLY A 276 -18.98 8.65 -1.11
N MET A 277 -18.67 8.63 -2.40
CA MET A 277 -19.41 7.83 -3.38
C MET A 277 -19.20 6.31 -3.18
N ALA A 278 -18.01 5.88 -2.76
CA ALA A 278 -17.75 4.47 -2.43
C ALA A 278 -18.55 4.04 -1.19
N GLU A 279 -18.54 4.86 -0.14
CA GLU A 279 -19.29 4.61 1.11
C GLU A 279 -20.80 4.55 0.88
N SER A 280 -21.36 5.58 0.24
CA SER A 280 -22.81 5.66 0.00
C SER A 280 -23.32 4.68 -1.06
N GLY A 281 -22.43 4.15 -1.90
CA GLY A 281 -22.74 3.20 -2.97
C GLY A 281 -22.68 1.75 -2.49
N GLN A 282 -21.51 1.12 -2.63
CA GLN A 282 -21.29 -0.27 -2.25
C GLN A 282 -20.98 -0.45 -0.74
N GLY A 283 -20.53 0.63 -0.07
CA GLY A 283 -20.00 0.60 1.28
C GLY A 283 -18.54 0.18 1.33
N LEU A 284 -17.77 0.75 2.25
CA LEU A 284 -16.36 0.38 2.47
C LEU A 284 -16.21 -0.51 3.71
N GLU A 285 -17.24 -0.55 4.57
CA GLU A 285 -17.22 -1.28 5.85
C GLU A 285 -16.01 -0.87 6.71
N VAL A 286 -15.69 0.42 6.76
CA VAL A 286 -14.58 0.98 7.55
C VAL A 286 -15.07 1.52 8.88
N ASP A 287 -14.17 1.58 9.87
CA ASP A 287 -14.48 2.11 11.19
C ASP A 287 -14.43 3.65 11.18
N GLU A 288 -13.52 4.24 10.39
CA GLU A 288 -13.27 5.68 10.36
C GLU A 288 -13.19 6.20 8.93
N THR A 289 -13.94 7.24 8.61
CA THR A 289 -13.84 8.00 7.37
C THR A 289 -13.35 9.41 7.68
N VAL A 290 -12.20 9.78 7.15
CA VAL A 290 -11.56 11.10 7.36
C VAL A 290 -11.61 11.88 6.05
N LEU A 291 -12.20 13.07 6.08
CA LEU A 291 -12.38 13.94 4.93
C LEU A 291 -11.64 15.26 5.16
N VAL A 292 -10.65 15.56 4.35
CA VAL A 292 -9.87 16.80 4.46
C VAL A 292 -9.87 17.60 3.16
N GLY A 293 -10.10 18.90 3.25
CA GLY A 293 -10.17 19.80 2.09
C GLY A 293 -11.25 19.39 1.09
N SER A 294 -12.36 18.87 1.58
CA SER A 294 -13.40 18.26 0.75
C SER A 294 -14.29 19.29 0.04
N PRO A 295 -14.51 19.16 -1.27
CA PRO A 295 -15.45 19.99 -2.03
C PRO A 295 -16.91 19.50 -1.96
N GLY A 296 -17.24 18.62 -1.03
CA GLY A 296 -18.45 17.80 -0.98
C GLY A 296 -18.16 16.35 -1.32
N VAL A 297 -19.04 15.45 -0.91
CA VAL A 297 -18.83 13.98 -0.97
C VAL A 297 -19.95 13.24 -1.70
N GLY A 298 -20.87 13.97 -2.36
CA GLY A 298 -21.94 13.39 -3.14
C GLY A 298 -23.19 12.99 -2.34
N VAL A 299 -23.21 13.24 -1.02
CA VAL A 299 -24.37 13.02 -0.13
C VAL A 299 -24.63 14.25 0.74
N ASP A 300 -25.81 14.30 1.36
CA ASP A 300 -26.27 15.47 2.13
C ASP A 300 -25.89 15.43 3.60
N SER A 301 -25.51 14.26 4.13
CA SER A 301 -25.20 14.09 5.55
C SER A 301 -24.20 12.97 5.80
N ALA A 302 -23.48 13.03 6.93
CA ALA A 302 -22.56 11.99 7.39
C ALA A 302 -23.28 10.64 7.61
N GLY A 303 -24.56 10.66 7.99
CA GLY A 303 -25.34 9.44 8.18
C GLY A 303 -25.61 8.61 6.90
N GLU A 304 -25.24 9.15 5.73
CA GLU A 304 -25.33 8.44 4.45
C GLU A 304 -23.99 7.79 4.04
N LEU A 305 -22.95 7.97 4.85
CA LEU A 305 -21.59 7.43 4.62
C LEU A 305 -21.30 6.13 5.40
N GLY A 306 -22.27 5.23 5.47
CA GLY A 306 -22.10 3.96 6.18
C GLY A 306 -22.24 4.07 7.71
N ASP A 307 -21.80 3.02 8.43
CA ASP A 307 -21.97 2.90 9.88
C ASP A 307 -20.73 3.37 10.69
N GLY A 308 -19.63 3.75 10.02
CA GLY A 308 -18.41 4.24 10.65
C GLY A 308 -18.50 5.68 11.13
N ASN A 309 -17.48 6.10 11.89
CA ASN A 309 -17.38 7.52 12.29
C ASN A 309 -16.90 8.37 11.12
N VAL A 310 -17.47 9.54 10.95
CA VAL A 310 -17.05 10.51 9.92
C VAL A 310 -16.37 11.70 10.59
N TRP A 311 -15.12 11.92 10.20
CA TRP A 311 -14.26 12.99 10.71
C TRP A 311 -13.95 13.99 9.60
N VAL A 312 -13.96 15.27 9.91
CA VAL A 312 -13.67 16.31 8.93
C VAL A 312 -12.67 17.32 9.45
N GLY A 313 -11.68 17.65 8.60
CA GLY A 313 -10.71 18.70 8.86
C GLY A 313 -10.75 19.77 7.78
N LEU A 314 -10.75 21.05 8.19
CA LEU A 314 -10.74 22.20 7.29
C LEU A 314 -9.63 23.17 7.66
N ALA A 315 -8.67 23.36 6.76
CA ALA A 315 -7.58 24.30 6.92
C ALA A 315 -8.04 25.75 6.64
N ALA A 316 -7.41 26.71 7.31
CA ALA A 316 -7.64 28.11 7.02
C ALA A 316 -7.32 28.44 5.56
N PHE A 317 -8.12 29.29 4.94
CA PHE A 317 -7.95 29.72 3.54
C PHE A 317 -7.86 28.60 2.50
N ASP A 318 -8.53 27.48 2.72
CA ASP A 318 -8.68 26.44 1.71
C ASP A 318 -9.92 26.69 0.84
N PRO A 319 -9.78 27.21 -0.39
CA PRO A 319 -10.94 27.58 -1.22
C PRO A 319 -11.74 26.35 -1.69
N VAL A 320 -11.12 25.17 -1.75
CA VAL A 320 -11.79 23.92 -2.13
C VAL A 320 -12.62 23.40 -0.96
N GLY A 321 -12.02 23.33 0.22
CA GLY A 321 -12.67 22.85 1.43
C GLY A 321 -13.84 23.74 1.90
N TYR A 322 -13.92 25.01 1.43
CA TYR A 322 -15.07 25.88 1.64
C TYR A 322 -16.11 25.81 0.51
N SER A 323 -15.84 25.03 -0.55
CA SER A 323 -16.78 24.87 -1.65
C SER A 323 -17.83 23.80 -1.37
N GLU A 324 -18.93 23.84 -2.14
CA GLU A 324 -20.03 22.87 -2.09
C GLU A 324 -20.30 22.32 -3.49
N TRP A 325 -19.22 22.01 -4.24
CA TRP A 325 -19.36 21.60 -5.64
C TRP A 325 -20.02 20.25 -5.82
N PHE A 326 -19.86 19.36 -4.83
CA PHE A 326 -20.39 18.00 -4.86
C PHE A 326 -21.32 17.69 -3.66
N GLY A 327 -22.12 18.67 -3.27
CA GLY A 327 -23.04 18.59 -2.14
C GLY A 327 -22.61 19.49 -0.97
N PRO A 328 -23.32 19.44 0.14
CA PRO A 328 -23.03 20.25 1.32
C PRO A 328 -21.58 20.10 1.78
N ASN A 329 -21.02 21.19 2.32
CA ASN A 329 -19.69 21.15 2.91
C ASN A 329 -19.65 20.18 4.10
N PRO A 330 -18.82 19.11 4.07
CA PRO A 330 -18.76 18.15 5.16
C PRO A 330 -18.32 18.74 6.50
N HIS A 331 -17.59 19.87 6.49
CA HIS A 331 -17.26 20.61 7.72
C HIS A 331 -18.42 21.45 8.25
N GLY A 332 -19.49 21.60 7.49
CA GLY A 332 -20.71 22.28 7.94
C GLY A 332 -21.37 21.52 9.09
N LYS A 333 -21.90 22.25 10.08
CA LYS A 333 -22.55 21.65 11.25
C LYS A 333 -23.71 20.74 10.88
N GLU A 334 -24.45 21.11 9.85
CA GLU A 334 -25.65 20.41 9.37
C GLU A 334 -25.32 19.04 8.74
N PHE A 335 -24.07 18.85 8.25
CA PHE A 335 -23.63 17.60 7.67
C PHE A 335 -23.52 16.47 8.72
N GLY A 336 -23.23 16.81 9.99
CA GLY A 336 -23.25 15.85 11.10
C GLY A 336 -21.96 15.07 11.32
N ALA A 337 -20.85 15.41 10.64
CA ALA A 337 -19.54 14.82 10.88
C ALA A 337 -18.86 15.41 12.13
N THR A 338 -17.97 14.63 12.75
CA THR A 338 -17.12 15.10 13.84
C THR A 338 -16.00 15.98 13.26
N ARG A 339 -15.92 17.23 13.70
CA ARG A 339 -14.92 18.18 13.25
C ARG A 339 -13.69 18.12 14.15
N PHE A 340 -12.50 17.95 13.57
CA PHE A 340 -11.27 18.01 14.33
C PHE A 340 -10.47 19.29 14.00
N HIS A 341 -9.65 19.71 14.96
CA HIS A 341 -8.78 20.87 14.79
C HIS A 341 -7.62 20.57 13.82
N THR A 342 -7.37 21.49 12.90
CA THR A 342 -6.25 21.41 11.95
C THR A 342 -5.04 22.26 12.38
N GLY A 343 -5.20 23.04 13.47
CA GLY A 343 -4.16 23.94 13.98
C GLY A 343 -3.91 25.12 13.03
N ASP A 344 -2.66 25.54 12.97
CA ASP A 344 -2.23 26.73 12.23
C ASP A 344 -1.96 26.47 10.73
N ILE A 345 -2.34 25.30 10.19
CA ILE A 345 -2.18 25.04 8.76
C ILE A 345 -3.07 25.90 7.90
N SER A 346 -2.63 26.18 6.68
CA SER A 346 -3.33 27.06 5.75
C SER A 346 -3.23 26.59 4.32
N GLY A 347 -4.33 26.71 3.58
CA GLY A 347 -4.42 26.33 2.17
C GLY A 347 -4.66 24.85 1.94
N HIS A 348 -4.91 24.49 0.68
CA HIS A 348 -5.50 23.21 0.26
C HIS A 348 -4.59 21.98 0.43
N SER A 349 -3.28 22.16 0.41
CA SER A 349 -2.31 21.03 0.40
C SER A 349 -1.59 20.81 1.73
N SER A 350 -2.06 21.42 2.83
CA SER A 350 -1.32 21.45 4.10
C SER A 350 -1.76 20.43 5.15
N TYR A 351 -2.82 19.65 4.87
CA TYR A 351 -3.42 18.71 5.85
C TYR A 351 -2.47 17.65 6.39
N PHE A 352 -1.52 17.22 5.57
CA PHE A 352 -0.50 16.22 5.93
C PHE A 352 0.87 16.86 6.24
N GLN A 353 0.90 18.15 6.62
CA GLN A 353 2.13 18.80 7.02
C GLN A 353 2.68 18.18 8.30
N GLU A 354 3.96 17.76 8.28
CA GLU A 354 4.63 17.19 9.43
C GLU A 354 4.65 18.15 10.63
N GLY A 355 4.38 17.62 11.81
CA GLY A 355 4.32 18.39 13.04
C GLY A 355 3.05 19.24 13.21
N SER A 356 2.11 19.20 12.24
CA SER A 356 0.83 19.90 12.37
C SER A 356 -0.14 19.16 13.29
N GLU A 357 -1.07 19.91 13.86
CA GLU A 357 -2.19 19.33 14.61
C GLU A 357 -3.12 18.52 13.72
N SER A 358 -3.29 18.92 12.45
CA SER A 358 -4.04 18.18 11.46
C SER A 358 -3.50 16.76 11.30
N LEU A 359 -2.21 16.61 10.98
CA LEU A 359 -1.59 15.29 10.80
C LEU A 359 -1.59 14.49 12.11
N ARG A 360 -1.40 15.15 13.27
CA ARG A 360 -1.51 14.48 14.56
C ARG A 360 -2.88 13.88 14.79
N ASN A 361 -3.97 14.62 14.53
CA ASN A 361 -5.32 14.13 14.70
C ASN A 361 -5.66 13.02 13.70
N ILE A 362 -5.23 13.14 12.43
CA ILE A 362 -5.36 12.05 11.43
C ILE A 362 -4.62 10.79 11.93
N GLY A 363 -3.42 10.93 12.48
CA GLY A 363 -2.67 9.81 13.04
C GLY A 363 -3.35 9.16 14.25
N LEU A 364 -3.97 9.94 15.14
CA LEU A 364 -4.74 9.43 16.27
C LEU A 364 -5.96 8.63 15.80
N ILE A 365 -6.72 9.16 14.83
CA ILE A 365 -7.87 8.48 14.24
C ILE A 365 -7.42 7.16 13.62
N THR A 366 -6.35 7.21 12.81
CA THR A 366 -5.77 6.02 12.15
C THR A 366 -5.35 4.94 13.15
N ALA A 367 -4.77 5.33 14.29
CA ALA A 367 -4.32 4.40 15.33
C ALA A 367 -5.42 4.00 16.34
N GLY A 368 -6.66 4.49 16.17
CA GLY A 368 -7.80 4.16 17.04
C GLY A 368 -7.83 4.88 18.38
N TYR A 369 -7.05 5.96 18.57
CA TYR A 369 -7.03 6.78 19.79
C TYR A 369 -8.04 7.93 19.71
N LEU A 370 -9.31 7.59 19.48
CA LEU A 370 -10.37 8.54 19.15
C LEU A 370 -10.66 9.57 20.25
N ASP A 371 -10.52 9.16 21.51
CA ASP A 371 -10.74 10.03 22.68
C ASP A 371 -9.66 11.12 22.84
N GLU A 372 -8.50 10.95 22.16
CA GLU A 372 -7.39 11.92 22.19
C GLU A 372 -7.43 12.92 21.03
N VAL A 373 -8.33 12.70 20.07
CA VAL A 373 -8.51 13.62 18.93
C VAL A 373 -9.01 14.97 19.44
N ASN A 374 -8.30 16.04 19.07
CA ASN A 374 -8.74 17.38 19.41
C ASN A 374 -9.90 17.80 18.50
N VAL A 375 -11.12 17.69 19.05
CA VAL A 375 -12.35 17.98 18.33
C VAL A 375 -12.76 19.45 18.47
N ASN A 376 -13.33 19.98 17.40
CA ASN A 376 -13.86 21.34 17.38
C ASN A 376 -15.35 21.32 17.75
N ASP A 377 -15.66 21.51 19.02
CA ASP A 377 -17.02 21.53 19.55
C ASP A 377 -17.87 22.73 19.08
N GLY A 378 -17.32 23.52 18.19
CA GLY A 378 -18.05 24.49 17.36
C GLY A 378 -18.73 25.61 18.09
N LEU A 379 -17.97 26.53 18.63
CA LEU A 379 -18.45 27.87 19.01
C LEU A 379 -18.01 28.97 18.01
N PHE A 380 -17.59 28.58 16.79
CA PHE A 380 -17.35 29.57 15.73
C PHE A 380 -17.71 29.00 14.37
#